data_bea6f2d2d55329f2d32022d8314535cf
#
_entry.id   bea6f2d2d55329f2d32022d8314535cf
#
_cell.length_a   1.000
_cell.length_b   1.000
_cell.length_c   1.000
_cell.angle_alpha   90.00
_cell.angle_beta   90.00
_cell.angle_gamma   90.00
#
_symmetry.space_group_name_H-M   'P 1'
#
loop_
_entity.id
_entity.type
_entity.pdbx_description
1 polymer ?
#
loop_
_entity_poly.entity_id
_entity_poly.type
_entity_poly.pdbx_seq_one_letter_code
_entity_poly.pdbx_strand_id
1 'polypeptide(L)'
;MLASLKTVGKGEPMKPLYVAIHPDIKPLNQQRIMQRKAARAIAMRGEHILLLYTERYHDYSLPGGGLESNEDVLMGMIRELQEETGAQNVRNIQPFGLYQEFRPWHKQQEADVIHMVSYCYYCEVDEKLGQTQLENYEQRNGMKPMWVNIHEAIAHNEQTLLNDSRKGMSIERETYLLRLIAKTLH
;
A
#
# COMPACT_ATOMS: atom_id res chain seq x y z
N MET A 1 10.19 -27.55 10.66
CA MET A 1 9.98 -27.85 9.24
C MET A 1 9.79 -26.52 8.50
N LEU A 2 10.83 -26.04 7.82
CA LEU A 2 10.77 -24.85 6.98
C LEU A 2 9.97 -25.19 5.74
N ALA A 3 8.74 -24.70 5.65
CA ALA A 3 7.95 -24.79 4.43
C ALA A 3 8.70 -24.05 3.31
N SER A 4 8.97 -24.79 2.23
CA SER A 4 9.65 -24.32 1.03
C SER A 4 9.01 -23.04 0.50
N LEU A 5 9.66 -21.90 0.73
CA LEU A 5 9.42 -20.67 -0.01
C LEU A 5 9.79 -20.99 -1.48
N LYS A 6 8.77 -21.23 -2.31
CA LYS A 6 8.98 -21.23 -3.74
C LYS A 6 9.44 -19.82 -4.10
N THR A 7 10.72 -19.68 -4.38
CA THR A 7 11.35 -18.46 -4.85
C THR A 7 10.58 -17.93 -6.06
N VAL A 8 9.96 -16.78 -5.88
CA VAL A 8 9.49 -15.96 -7.01
C VAL A 8 10.73 -15.63 -7.83
N GLY A 9 10.75 -16.09 -9.10
CA GLY A 9 11.92 -16.02 -9.96
C GLY A 9 12.48 -14.61 -10.04
N LYS A 10 13.78 -14.49 -9.83
CA LYS A 10 14.53 -13.28 -10.18
C LYS A 10 14.35 -13.06 -11.68
N GLY A 11 13.61 -12.02 -12.09
CA GLY A 11 13.83 -11.51 -13.42
C GLY A 11 12.70 -10.96 -14.27
N GLU A 12 11.43 -11.13 -13.96
CA GLU A 12 10.42 -10.42 -14.75
C GLU A 12 10.12 -9.04 -14.16
N PRO A 13 10.20 -7.96 -14.99
CA PRO A 13 9.83 -6.63 -14.52
C PRO A 13 8.35 -6.61 -14.15
N MET A 14 8.04 -6.12 -12.95
CA MET A 14 6.64 -5.97 -12.52
C MET A 14 5.87 -5.06 -13.48
N LYS A 15 4.65 -5.45 -13.84
CA LYS A 15 3.76 -4.69 -14.72
C LYS A 15 3.51 -3.29 -14.16
N PRO A 16 3.71 -2.21 -14.93
CA PRO A 16 3.28 -0.88 -14.52
C PRO A 16 1.74 -0.82 -14.47
N LEU A 17 1.21 -0.35 -13.35
CA LEU A 17 -0.23 -0.17 -13.14
C LEU A 17 -0.66 1.25 -13.48
N TYR A 18 0.06 2.23 -12.95
CA TYR A 18 -0.25 3.65 -13.13
C TYR A 18 0.94 4.53 -12.73
N VAL A 19 0.97 5.73 -13.30
CA VAL A 19 1.88 6.81 -12.91
C VAL A 19 1.05 8.07 -12.64
N ALA A 20 0.96 8.46 -11.37
CA ALA A 20 0.28 9.67 -10.94
C ALA A 20 1.28 10.83 -10.81
N ILE A 21 0.91 12.00 -11.32
CA ILE A 21 1.70 13.23 -11.16
C ILE A 21 0.79 14.27 -10.53
N HIS A 22 1.18 14.75 -9.34
CA HIS A 22 0.42 15.80 -8.65
C HIS A 22 0.39 17.08 -9.50
N PRO A 23 -0.77 17.75 -9.63
CA PRO A 23 -0.93 18.90 -10.52
C PRO A 23 0.00 20.09 -10.19
N ASP A 24 0.43 20.22 -8.95
CA ASP A 24 1.33 21.31 -8.52
C ASP A 24 2.80 21.07 -8.88
N ILE A 25 3.14 19.93 -9.49
CA ILE A 25 4.52 19.63 -9.88
C ILE A 25 4.87 20.36 -11.17
N LYS A 26 5.93 21.15 -11.11
CA LYS A 26 6.59 21.73 -12.30
C LYS A 26 7.24 20.62 -13.15
N PRO A 27 7.65 20.90 -14.40
CA PRO A 27 8.34 19.92 -15.24
C PRO A 27 9.45 19.17 -14.48
N LEU A 28 9.41 17.84 -14.49
CA LEU A 28 10.28 16.98 -13.66
C LEU A 28 11.77 17.20 -13.91
N ASN A 29 12.15 17.59 -15.14
CA ASN A 29 13.55 17.91 -15.49
C ASN A 29 14.11 19.15 -14.81
N GLN A 30 13.27 19.91 -14.10
CA GLN A 30 13.66 21.13 -13.36
C GLN A 30 13.58 20.92 -11.84
N GLN A 31 13.36 19.68 -11.39
CA GLN A 31 13.12 19.37 -9.98
C GLN A 31 14.20 18.43 -9.42
N ARG A 32 14.54 18.63 -8.16
CA ARG A 32 15.32 17.65 -7.39
C ARG A 32 14.37 16.54 -6.94
N ILE A 33 14.56 15.34 -7.49
CA ILE A 33 13.66 14.21 -7.22
C ILE A 33 14.33 13.25 -6.26
N MET A 34 13.65 12.93 -5.16
CA MET A 34 14.04 11.86 -4.25
C MET A 34 13.14 10.64 -4.51
N GLN A 35 13.74 9.49 -4.81
CA GLN A 35 13.00 8.26 -4.97
C GLN A 35 12.87 7.53 -3.62
N ARG A 36 11.65 7.04 -3.35
CA ARG A 36 11.37 6.10 -2.26
C ARG A 36 10.64 4.88 -2.78
N LYS A 37 10.97 3.73 -2.21
CA LYS A 37 10.29 2.47 -2.48
C LYS A 37 9.37 2.14 -1.33
N ALA A 38 8.20 1.59 -1.65
CA ALA A 38 7.24 1.06 -0.69
C ALA A 38 6.74 -0.29 -1.19
N ALA A 39 6.28 -1.14 -0.30
CA ALA A 39 5.64 -2.39 -0.64
C ALA A 39 4.22 -2.44 -0.09
N ARG A 40 3.28 -3.06 -0.83
CA ARG A 40 1.87 -3.17 -0.49
C ARG A 40 1.40 -4.61 -0.63
N ALA A 41 0.68 -5.10 0.38
CA ALA A 41 0.12 -6.43 0.39
C ALA A 41 -1.36 -6.42 0.00
N ILE A 42 -1.78 -7.39 -0.81
CA ILE A 42 -3.15 -7.61 -1.24
C ILE A 42 -3.55 -9.01 -0.77
N ALA A 43 -4.24 -9.10 0.35
CA ALA A 43 -4.73 -10.36 0.89
C ALA A 43 -6.25 -10.43 0.71
N MET A 44 -6.72 -11.41 -0.07
CA MET A 44 -8.13 -11.55 -0.45
C MET A 44 -8.75 -12.84 0.11
N ARG A 45 -10.07 -12.77 0.41
CA ARG A 45 -10.93 -13.91 0.75
C ARG A 45 -12.29 -13.73 0.08
N GLY A 46 -12.46 -14.32 -1.09
CA GLY A 46 -13.60 -13.97 -1.93
C GLY A 46 -13.59 -12.47 -2.22
N GLU A 47 -14.65 -11.78 -1.93
CA GLU A 47 -14.76 -10.32 -2.10
C GLU A 47 -14.26 -9.52 -0.89
N HIS A 48 -13.80 -10.17 0.18
CA HIS A 48 -13.22 -9.47 1.33
C HIS A 48 -11.71 -9.31 1.16
N ILE A 49 -11.24 -8.14 1.49
CA ILE A 49 -9.82 -7.75 1.46
C ILE A 49 -9.37 -7.30 2.85
N LEU A 50 -8.14 -7.66 3.22
CA LEU A 50 -7.52 -7.17 4.44
C LEU A 50 -7.01 -5.75 4.21
N LEU A 51 -7.59 -4.77 4.90
CA LEU A 51 -7.22 -3.36 4.80
C LEU A 51 -6.96 -2.77 6.19
N LEU A 52 -6.32 -1.63 6.19
CA LEU A 52 -6.17 -0.74 7.34
C LEU A 52 -7.21 0.37 7.23
N TYR A 53 -8.04 0.51 8.26
CA TYR A 53 -8.90 1.68 8.41
C TYR A 53 -8.19 2.69 9.31
N THR A 54 -8.09 3.95 8.87
CA THR A 54 -7.46 5.01 9.65
C THR A 54 -8.50 6.06 10.05
N GLU A 55 -8.80 6.14 11.35
CA GLU A 55 -9.83 7.06 11.87
C GLU A 55 -9.54 8.53 11.56
N ARG A 56 -8.28 8.93 11.66
CA ARG A 56 -7.85 10.31 11.39
C ARG A 56 -8.16 10.77 9.97
N TYR A 57 -7.95 9.89 9.00
CA TYR A 57 -8.11 10.20 7.57
C TYR A 57 -9.42 9.70 6.99
N HIS A 58 -10.16 8.92 7.78
CA HIS A 58 -11.43 8.33 7.40
C HIS A 58 -11.33 7.56 6.08
N ASP A 59 -10.32 6.73 5.95
CA ASP A 59 -10.02 5.98 4.74
C ASP A 59 -9.57 4.54 5.00
N TYR A 60 -9.68 3.73 3.95
CA TYR A 60 -9.11 2.40 3.85
C TYR A 60 -7.86 2.41 2.98
N SER A 61 -6.82 1.73 3.44
CA SER A 61 -5.57 1.56 2.70
C SER A 61 -5.07 0.11 2.71
N LEU A 62 -4.29 -0.25 1.68
CA LEU A 62 -3.57 -1.52 1.65
C LEU A 62 -2.50 -1.54 2.74
N PRO A 63 -2.33 -2.67 3.48
CA PRO A 63 -1.20 -2.84 4.38
C PRO A 63 0.13 -2.69 3.64
N GLY A 64 1.07 -2.03 4.28
CA GLY A 64 2.40 -1.85 3.75
C GLY A 64 2.94 -0.44 3.91
N GLY A 65 4.24 -0.29 3.79
CA GLY A 65 4.95 0.94 4.08
C GLY A 65 6.22 1.12 3.26
N GLY A 66 7.01 2.10 3.69
CA GLY A 66 8.30 2.39 3.09
C GLY A 66 9.33 1.31 3.39
N LEU A 67 10.14 0.96 2.40
CA LEU A 67 11.25 0.04 2.59
C LEU A 67 12.41 0.72 3.33
N GLU A 68 13.07 -0.01 4.21
CA GLU A 68 14.32 0.39 4.82
C GLU A 68 15.48 0.39 3.81
N SER A 69 16.59 1.03 4.16
CA SER A 69 17.78 1.04 3.31
C SER A 69 18.28 -0.38 3.09
N ASN A 70 18.40 -0.78 1.80
CA ASN A 70 18.83 -2.11 1.37
C ASN A 70 17.90 -3.28 1.77
N GLU A 71 16.68 -3.00 2.22
CA GLU A 71 15.69 -4.02 2.50
C GLU A 71 15.19 -4.66 1.19
N ASP A 72 15.11 -5.98 1.19
CA ASP A 72 14.44 -6.73 0.11
C ASP A 72 12.95 -6.38 0.08
N VAL A 73 12.40 -6.16 -1.12
CA VAL A 73 11.02 -5.69 -1.29
C VAL A 73 10.00 -6.66 -0.71
N LEU A 74 10.19 -7.96 -0.88
CA LEU A 74 9.28 -8.98 -0.35
C LEU A 74 9.38 -9.07 1.16
N MET A 75 10.60 -8.98 1.70
CA MET A 75 10.80 -8.99 3.15
C MET A 75 10.18 -7.76 3.80
N GLY A 76 10.33 -6.59 3.20
CA GLY A 76 9.67 -5.36 3.68
C GLY A 76 8.15 -5.46 3.60
N MET A 77 7.59 -6.01 2.53
CA MET A 77 6.15 -6.25 2.42
C MET A 77 5.63 -7.17 3.54
N ILE A 78 6.33 -8.28 3.81
CA ILE A 78 5.95 -9.22 4.86
C ILE A 78 6.04 -8.56 6.23
N ARG A 79 7.13 -7.84 6.53
CA ARG A 79 7.33 -7.12 7.78
C ARG A 79 6.19 -6.13 8.04
N GLU A 80 5.94 -5.22 7.11
CA GLU A 80 4.86 -4.22 7.22
C GLU A 80 3.49 -4.88 7.41
N LEU A 81 3.17 -5.89 6.58
CA LEU A 81 1.91 -6.62 6.69
C LEU A 81 1.71 -7.24 8.08
N GLN A 82 2.77 -7.84 8.64
CA GLN A 82 2.71 -8.46 9.97
C GLN A 82 2.60 -7.41 11.09
N GLU A 83 3.39 -6.33 11.02
CA GLU A 83 3.39 -5.25 12.01
C GLU A 83 2.04 -4.53 12.07
N GLU A 84 1.50 -4.16 10.90
CA GLU A 84 0.26 -3.38 10.81
C GLU A 84 -1.01 -4.21 11.03
N THR A 85 -0.99 -5.50 10.68
CA THR A 85 -2.23 -6.31 10.70
C THR A 85 -2.19 -7.50 11.66
N GLY A 86 -1.02 -7.90 12.13
CA GLY A 86 -0.84 -9.15 12.85
C GLY A 86 -0.99 -10.39 11.97
N ALA A 87 -0.85 -10.25 10.65
CA ALA A 87 -0.98 -11.35 9.69
C ALA A 87 0.01 -12.47 9.99
N GLN A 88 -0.46 -13.71 9.87
CA GLN A 88 0.34 -14.92 10.12
C GLN A 88 0.42 -15.79 8.86
N ASN A 89 1.50 -16.55 8.75
CA ASN A 89 1.71 -17.51 7.66
C ASN A 89 1.54 -16.89 6.25
N VAL A 90 2.24 -15.76 6.00
CA VAL A 90 2.24 -15.10 4.69
C VAL A 90 2.83 -16.05 3.65
N ARG A 91 2.06 -16.36 2.61
CA ARG A 91 2.41 -17.36 1.60
C ARG A 91 1.81 -17.02 0.23
N ASN A 92 2.18 -17.80 -0.79
CA ASN A 92 1.66 -17.70 -2.16
C ASN A 92 1.76 -16.27 -2.71
N ILE A 93 2.91 -15.62 -2.47
CA ILE A 93 3.16 -14.25 -2.87
C ILE A 93 3.32 -14.17 -4.38
N GLN A 94 2.56 -13.28 -5.03
CA GLN A 94 2.55 -13.09 -6.48
C GLN A 94 2.59 -11.61 -6.83
N PRO A 95 3.37 -11.18 -7.83
CA PRO A 95 3.40 -9.78 -8.24
C PRO A 95 2.05 -9.36 -8.83
N PHE A 96 1.55 -8.22 -8.39
CA PHE A 96 0.39 -7.54 -8.98
C PHE A 96 0.83 -6.43 -9.92
N GLY A 97 1.73 -5.56 -9.49
CA GLY A 97 2.30 -4.51 -10.32
C GLY A 97 2.86 -3.33 -9.56
N LEU A 98 3.31 -2.32 -10.30
CA LEU A 98 3.91 -1.09 -9.80
C LEU A 98 2.96 0.09 -9.93
N TYR A 99 2.67 0.74 -8.82
CA TYR A 99 2.06 2.07 -8.82
C TYR A 99 3.13 3.11 -8.52
N GLN A 100 3.19 4.15 -9.33
CA GLN A 100 4.17 5.22 -9.15
C GLN A 100 3.44 6.54 -8.94
N GLU A 101 3.96 7.38 -8.06
CA GLU A 101 3.43 8.72 -7.84
C GLU A 101 4.55 9.73 -7.67
N PHE A 102 4.37 10.88 -8.30
CA PHE A 102 5.19 12.06 -8.10
C PHE A 102 4.36 13.10 -7.37
N ARG A 103 4.84 13.57 -6.22
CA ARG A 103 4.16 14.59 -5.42
C ARG A 103 5.15 15.55 -4.77
N PRO A 104 4.73 16.78 -4.42
CA PRO A 104 5.58 17.71 -3.71
C PRO A 104 6.12 17.10 -2.43
N TRP A 105 7.41 17.31 -2.14
CA TRP A 105 8.02 16.82 -0.90
C TRP A 105 8.00 17.91 0.17
N HIS A 106 7.54 17.57 1.35
CA HIS A 106 7.41 18.53 2.46
C HIS A 106 8.75 18.99 3.04
N LYS A 107 9.79 18.15 2.91
CA LYS A 107 11.14 18.51 3.31
C LYS A 107 11.92 19.09 2.13
N GLN A 108 11.61 20.30 1.75
CA GLN A 108 12.14 20.96 0.55
C GLN A 108 13.68 21.13 0.56
N GLN A 109 14.33 21.02 1.74
CA GLN A 109 15.79 21.02 1.84
C GLN A 109 16.42 19.76 1.22
N GLU A 110 15.73 18.61 1.29
CA GLU A 110 16.19 17.33 0.76
C GLU A 110 15.89 17.20 -0.74
N ALA A 111 14.66 17.50 -1.14
CA ALA A 111 14.17 17.41 -2.52
C ALA A 111 12.95 18.30 -2.74
N ASP A 112 12.63 18.56 -4.00
CA ASP A 112 11.40 19.29 -4.37
C ASP A 112 10.22 18.34 -4.56
N VAL A 113 10.51 17.14 -5.07
CA VAL A 113 9.54 16.11 -5.42
C VAL A 113 9.96 14.76 -4.84
N ILE A 114 9.00 14.02 -4.30
CA ILE A 114 9.17 12.60 -4.01
C ILE A 114 8.57 11.76 -5.14
N HIS A 115 9.38 10.84 -5.66
CA HIS A 115 8.96 9.76 -6.55
C HIS A 115 8.78 8.50 -5.71
N MET A 116 7.54 8.18 -5.36
CA MET A 116 7.20 6.96 -4.63
C MET A 116 6.89 5.83 -5.60
N VAL A 117 7.60 4.71 -5.47
CA VAL A 117 7.35 3.48 -6.22
C VAL A 117 6.79 2.42 -5.28
N SER A 118 5.51 2.10 -5.43
CA SER A 118 4.81 1.10 -4.63
C SER A 118 4.76 -0.24 -5.36
N TYR A 119 5.41 -1.24 -4.79
CA TYR A 119 5.42 -2.62 -5.25
C TYR A 119 4.23 -3.35 -4.62
N CYS A 120 3.25 -3.74 -5.44
CA CYS A 120 2.03 -4.39 -4.97
C CYS A 120 2.08 -5.88 -5.23
N TYR A 121 1.77 -6.70 -4.21
CA TYR A 121 1.79 -8.15 -4.28
C TYR A 121 0.50 -8.73 -3.73
N TYR A 122 -0.04 -9.73 -4.41
CA TYR A 122 -0.99 -10.65 -3.82
C TYR A 122 -0.29 -11.57 -2.85
N CYS A 123 -0.97 -11.92 -1.77
CA CYS A 123 -0.52 -12.95 -0.84
C CYS A 123 -1.73 -13.60 -0.15
N GLU A 124 -1.47 -14.75 0.48
CA GLU A 124 -2.40 -15.40 1.38
C GLU A 124 -1.89 -15.27 2.81
N VAL A 125 -2.81 -15.13 3.75
CA VAL A 125 -2.56 -15.11 5.19
C VAL A 125 -3.60 -15.96 5.90
N ASP A 126 -3.33 -16.32 7.16
CA ASP A 126 -4.33 -17.03 7.95
C ASP A 126 -5.53 -16.12 8.26
N GLU A 127 -6.67 -16.75 8.55
CA GLU A 127 -7.90 -16.01 8.88
C GLU A 127 -7.78 -15.23 10.17
N LYS A 128 -7.20 -15.88 11.17
CA LYS A 128 -7.00 -15.28 12.47
C LYS A 128 -5.76 -14.40 12.43
N LEU A 129 -5.95 -13.11 12.65
CA LEU A 129 -4.89 -12.16 12.82
C LEU A 129 -4.35 -12.23 14.25
N GLY A 130 -3.03 -12.02 14.38
CA GLY A 130 -2.36 -11.88 15.66
C GLY A 130 -2.42 -10.45 16.21
N GLN A 131 -1.48 -10.12 17.08
CA GLN A 131 -1.33 -8.77 17.61
C GLN A 131 -0.60 -7.88 16.59
N THR A 132 -1.05 -6.64 16.46
CA THR A 132 -0.37 -5.62 15.70
C THR A 132 0.80 -5.03 16.46
N GLN A 133 1.79 -4.50 15.74
CA GLN A 133 2.96 -3.79 16.28
C GLN A 133 3.04 -2.39 15.64
N LEU A 134 1.93 -1.65 15.75
CA LEU A 134 1.78 -0.34 15.13
C LEU A 134 2.80 0.66 15.69
N GLU A 135 3.34 1.49 14.80
CA GLU A 135 4.17 2.63 15.20
C GLU A 135 3.33 3.69 15.95
N ASN A 136 4.02 4.53 16.74
CA ASN A 136 3.36 5.55 17.57
C ASN A 136 2.42 6.48 16.78
N TYR A 137 2.77 6.83 15.55
CA TYR A 137 1.94 7.71 14.72
C TYR A 137 0.71 6.97 14.17
N GLU A 138 0.82 5.68 13.87
CA GLU A 138 -0.28 4.82 13.40
C GLU A 138 -1.32 4.62 14.50
N GLN A 139 -0.85 4.33 15.71
CA GLN A 139 -1.71 4.24 16.90
C GLN A 139 -2.46 5.56 17.15
N ARG A 140 -1.76 6.71 17.08
CA ARG A 140 -2.38 8.03 17.26
C ARG A 140 -3.36 8.39 16.15
N ASN A 141 -3.16 7.85 14.95
CA ASN A 141 -4.08 8.04 13.84
C ASN A 141 -5.32 7.12 13.90
N GLY A 142 -5.36 6.20 14.87
CA GLY A 142 -6.46 5.24 15.02
C GLY A 142 -6.48 4.19 13.92
N MET A 143 -5.31 3.71 13.51
CA MET A 143 -5.18 2.68 12.49
C MET A 143 -5.63 1.31 13.04
N LYS A 144 -6.44 0.57 12.27
CA LYS A 144 -6.98 -0.75 12.63
C LYS A 144 -7.04 -1.66 11.42
N PRO A 145 -6.50 -2.90 11.51
CA PRO A 145 -6.69 -3.89 10.46
C PRO A 145 -8.10 -4.47 10.49
N MET A 146 -8.68 -4.68 9.31
CA MET A 146 -9.99 -5.32 9.19
C MET A 146 -10.20 -5.97 7.84
N TRP A 147 -10.94 -7.08 7.85
CA TRP A 147 -11.49 -7.68 6.63
C TRP A 147 -12.75 -6.93 6.26
N VAL A 148 -12.80 -6.38 5.06
CA VAL A 148 -13.92 -5.58 4.56
C VAL A 148 -14.24 -5.99 3.13
N ASN A 149 -15.53 -5.92 2.73
CA ASN A 149 -15.91 -6.13 1.34
C ASN A 149 -15.24 -5.03 0.49
N ILE A 150 -14.55 -5.41 -0.59
CA ILE A 150 -13.77 -4.49 -1.42
C ILE A 150 -14.62 -3.37 -2.03
N HIS A 151 -15.87 -3.69 -2.41
CA HIS A 151 -16.79 -2.70 -2.98
C HIS A 151 -17.26 -1.69 -1.95
N GLU A 152 -17.46 -2.12 -0.70
CA GLU A 152 -17.78 -1.22 0.42
C GLU A 152 -16.59 -0.30 0.74
N ALA A 153 -15.37 -0.84 0.76
CA ALA A 153 -14.16 -0.03 0.96
C ALA A 153 -13.96 1.01 -0.15
N ILE A 154 -14.19 0.64 -1.41
CA ILE A 154 -14.14 1.57 -2.55
C ILE A 154 -15.17 2.69 -2.37
N ALA A 155 -16.43 2.33 -2.12
CA ALA A 155 -17.51 3.30 -1.96
C ALA A 155 -17.24 4.27 -0.79
N HIS A 156 -16.71 3.75 0.33
CA HIS A 156 -16.31 4.55 1.49
C HIS A 156 -15.21 5.56 1.12
N ASN A 157 -14.12 5.10 0.48
CA ASN A 157 -13.03 5.98 0.09
C ASN A 157 -13.48 7.06 -0.93
N GLU A 158 -14.37 6.71 -1.85
CA GLU A 158 -14.96 7.66 -2.80
C GLU A 158 -15.77 8.75 -2.08
N GLN A 159 -16.55 8.38 -1.09
CA GLN A 159 -17.28 9.31 -0.23
C GLN A 159 -16.33 10.25 0.51
N THR A 160 -15.27 9.71 1.10
CA THR A 160 -14.25 10.49 1.80
C THR A 160 -13.52 11.44 0.86
N LEU A 161 -13.19 11.01 -0.36
CA LEU A 161 -12.59 11.88 -1.39
C LEU A 161 -13.45 13.08 -1.74
N LEU A 162 -14.77 12.90 -1.81
CA LEU A 162 -15.70 13.94 -2.19
C LEU A 162 -16.05 14.90 -1.05
N ASN A 163 -16.19 14.40 0.17
CA ASN A 163 -16.92 15.09 1.23
C ASN A 163 -16.09 15.35 2.50
N ASP A 164 -14.90 14.74 2.65
CA ASP A 164 -14.15 14.83 3.90
C ASP A 164 -12.87 15.67 3.75
N SER A 165 -12.76 16.75 4.53
CA SER A 165 -11.56 17.58 4.58
C SER A 165 -10.37 16.89 5.28
N ARG A 166 -10.60 15.79 6.01
CA ARG A 166 -9.58 15.01 6.71
C ARG A 166 -8.79 14.09 5.80
N LYS A 167 -9.23 13.90 4.55
CA LYS A 167 -8.61 12.98 3.59
C LYS A 167 -7.08 13.14 3.53
N GLY A 168 -6.40 12.00 3.64
CA GLY A 168 -4.95 11.93 3.48
C GLY A 168 -4.52 12.02 2.01
N MET A 169 -3.22 12.21 1.78
CA MET A 169 -2.67 12.27 0.41
C MET A 169 -2.64 10.92 -0.30
N SER A 170 -2.78 9.81 0.43
CA SER A 170 -2.71 8.45 -0.13
C SER A 170 -4.04 7.92 -0.66
N ILE A 171 -5.17 8.50 -0.27
CA ILE A 171 -6.50 7.95 -0.56
C ILE A 171 -6.81 7.81 -2.05
N GLU A 172 -6.30 8.68 -2.90
CA GLU A 172 -6.47 8.58 -4.36
C GLU A 172 -5.78 7.33 -4.91
N ARG A 173 -4.53 7.06 -4.48
CA ARG A 173 -3.79 5.84 -4.82
C ARG A 173 -4.53 4.61 -4.33
N GLU A 174 -4.92 4.61 -3.07
CA GLU A 174 -5.60 3.46 -2.45
C GLU A 174 -6.92 3.14 -3.17
N THR A 175 -7.73 4.14 -3.44
CA THR A 175 -9.00 3.96 -4.17
C THR A 175 -8.77 3.43 -5.59
N TYR A 176 -7.76 3.95 -6.28
CA TYR A 176 -7.39 3.47 -7.61
C TYR A 176 -6.96 1.99 -7.58
N LEU A 177 -6.08 1.62 -6.64
CA LEU A 177 -5.62 0.24 -6.49
C LEU A 177 -6.75 -0.71 -6.14
N LEU A 178 -7.64 -0.34 -5.20
CA LEU A 178 -8.81 -1.16 -4.86
C LEU A 178 -9.72 -1.40 -6.06
N ARG A 179 -9.97 -0.38 -6.89
CA ARG A 179 -10.74 -0.54 -8.14
C ARG A 179 -10.06 -1.50 -9.13
N LEU A 180 -8.73 -1.45 -9.26
CA LEU A 180 -7.99 -2.40 -10.11
C LEU A 180 -8.08 -3.82 -9.57
N ILE A 181 -7.93 -4.01 -8.26
CA ILE A 181 -8.04 -5.31 -7.60
C ILE A 181 -9.45 -5.89 -7.81
N ALA A 182 -10.50 -5.09 -7.58
CA ALA A 182 -11.89 -5.53 -7.76
C ALA A 182 -12.17 -6.04 -9.18
N LYS A 183 -11.55 -5.46 -10.21
CA LYS A 183 -11.68 -5.92 -11.61
C LYS A 183 -11.05 -7.29 -11.85
N THR A 184 -10.18 -7.78 -10.98
CA THR A 184 -9.56 -9.12 -11.14
C THR A 184 -10.39 -10.24 -10.50
N LEU A 185 -11.49 -9.91 -9.83
CA LEU A 185 -12.38 -10.87 -9.17
C LEU A 185 -13.44 -11.49 -10.11
N HIS A 186 -13.43 -11.08 -11.39
CA HIS A 186 -14.43 -11.52 -12.39
C HIS A 186 -13.80 -12.36 -13.50
#